data_e4e6eb7f3391e329509301e13359d504
#
_entry.id   e4e6eb7f3391e329509301e13359d504
#
_cell.length_a   1.000
_cell.length_b   1.000
_cell.length_c   1.000
_cell.angle_alpha   90.00
_cell.angle_beta   90.00
_cell.angle_gamma   90.00
#
_symmetry.space_group_name_H-M   'P 1'
#
loop_
_entity.id
_entity.type
_entity.pdbx_description
1 polymer ?
#
loop_
_entity_poly.entity_id
_entity_poly.type
_entity_poly.pdbx_seq_one_letter_code
_entity_poly.pdbx_strand_id
1 'polypeptide(L)'
;MKQYTSYLFDMGSTLLEFHNPKWNEDEILKTGHKRMTSHISGIYGQSIADKIDKEVILPWYDYVEKERKIKRLEYRICEALFLKFGELGIHISYNEIIEILKKDYLDFYNHAHPNEKVIDCLKFLKEKKCKIGVVSNIMYPKEIYLEIFKREGLDLFIDNYTFSYENTYMKPHSSIFLRALMSLNAKISETLMVGDNEKVDVIGAKAVGLKTCLYDKDKKYKQHQADFYINNFMEIIDN
;
A
#
# COMPACT_ATOMS: atom_id res chain seq x y z
N MET A 1 -3.09 -5.61 -26.90
CA MET A 1 -1.87 -4.90 -26.37
C MET A 1 -0.62 -5.67 -26.77
N LYS A 2 0.53 -4.98 -26.96
CA LYS A 2 1.83 -5.66 -27.08
C LYS A 2 2.01 -6.52 -25.81
N GLN A 3 2.36 -7.78 -25.95
CA GLN A 3 2.52 -8.67 -24.80
C GLN A 3 3.73 -8.20 -23.96
N TYR A 4 3.49 -7.77 -22.73
CA TYR A 4 4.51 -7.42 -21.74
C TYR A 4 4.98 -8.70 -21.04
N THR A 5 6.25 -8.71 -20.65
CA THR A 5 6.84 -9.84 -19.88
C THR A 5 6.84 -9.57 -18.39
N SER A 6 6.56 -8.33 -17.99
CA SER A 6 6.50 -7.91 -16.59
C SER A 6 5.36 -6.93 -16.36
N TYR A 7 4.76 -7.01 -15.19
CA TYR A 7 3.68 -6.14 -14.75
C TYR A 7 3.99 -5.60 -13.36
N LEU A 8 3.81 -4.30 -13.18
CA LEU A 8 3.80 -3.65 -11.87
C LEU A 8 2.37 -3.23 -11.58
N PHE A 9 1.84 -3.63 -10.45
CA PHE A 9 0.49 -3.24 -10.02
C PHE A 9 0.56 -2.34 -8.80
N ASP A 10 -0.26 -1.31 -8.77
CA ASP A 10 -0.63 -0.68 -7.50
C ASP A 10 -1.47 -1.65 -6.66
N MET A 11 -1.60 -1.38 -5.36
CA MET A 11 -2.32 -2.23 -4.42
C MET A 11 -3.75 -1.75 -4.16
N GLY A 12 -3.88 -0.59 -3.52
CA GLY A 12 -5.18 -0.07 -3.07
C GLY A 12 -6.06 0.40 -4.21
N SER A 13 -7.34 0.06 -4.19
CA SER A 13 -8.30 0.32 -5.29
C SER A 13 -7.88 -0.25 -6.65
N THR A 14 -6.73 -0.92 -6.72
CA THR A 14 -6.25 -1.67 -7.89
C THR A 14 -6.36 -3.18 -7.64
N LEU A 15 -5.40 -3.80 -6.95
CA LEU A 15 -5.47 -5.22 -6.63
C LEU A 15 -6.45 -5.53 -5.49
N LEU A 16 -6.46 -4.67 -4.48
CA LEU A 16 -7.24 -4.82 -3.25
C LEU A 16 -8.14 -3.61 -3.02
N GLU A 17 -9.36 -3.85 -2.58
CA GLU A 17 -10.25 -2.84 -2.05
C GLU A 17 -10.18 -2.81 -0.53
N PHE A 18 -9.93 -1.64 0.04
CA PHE A 18 -9.81 -1.43 1.49
C PHE A 18 -10.96 -0.65 2.07
N HIS A 19 -11.70 0.11 1.26
CA HIS A 19 -12.72 1.03 1.71
C HIS A 19 -14.12 0.47 1.45
N ASN A 20 -14.96 0.56 2.46
CA ASN A 20 -16.38 0.31 2.29
C ASN A 20 -17.08 1.65 2.05
N PRO A 21 -17.82 1.83 0.94
CA PRO A 21 -18.49 3.11 0.64
C PRO A 21 -19.57 3.51 1.65
N LYS A 22 -19.95 2.61 2.54
CA LYS A 22 -20.91 2.88 3.63
C LYS A 22 -20.23 3.39 4.92
N TRP A 23 -18.90 3.40 4.97
CA TRP A 23 -18.19 3.85 6.16
C TRP A 23 -18.15 5.36 6.27
N ASN A 24 -18.24 5.85 7.50
CA ASN A 24 -17.75 7.15 7.88
C ASN A 24 -16.25 7.00 8.21
N GLU A 25 -15.37 7.45 7.31
CA GLU A 25 -13.93 7.28 7.46
C GLU A 25 -13.40 7.92 8.75
N ASP A 26 -13.91 9.09 9.14
CA ASP A 26 -13.50 9.76 10.39
C ASP A 26 -13.83 8.92 11.63
N GLU A 27 -14.96 8.21 11.62
CA GLU A 27 -15.34 7.32 12.73
C GLU A 27 -14.47 6.07 12.76
N ILE A 28 -14.15 5.50 11.60
CA ILE A 28 -13.25 4.35 11.48
C ILE A 28 -11.86 4.71 12.03
N LEU A 29 -11.29 5.83 11.60
CA LEU A 29 -9.98 6.30 12.07
C LEU A 29 -9.98 6.56 13.58
N LYS A 30 -10.99 7.24 14.13
CA LYS A 30 -11.13 7.44 15.58
C LYS A 30 -11.26 6.13 16.35
N THR A 31 -11.98 5.16 15.79
CA THR A 31 -12.15 3.84 16.41
C THR A 31 -10.85 3.05 16.39
N GLY A 32 -10.10 3.09 15.29
CA GLY A 32 -8.78 2.50 15.17
C GLY A 32 -7.81 3.06 16.20
N HIS A 33 -7.69 4.38 16.27
CA HIS A 33 -6.88 5.09 17.26
C HIS A 33 -7.23 4.67 18.69
N LYS A 34 -8.52 4.64 19.05
CA LYS A 34 -8.96 4.21 20.36
C LYS A 34 -8.59 2.76 20.67
N ARG A 35 -8.72 1.85 19.70
CA ARG A 35 -8.30 0.44 19.88
C ARG A 35 -6.81 0.33 20.13
N MET A 36 -5.99 1.05 19.35
CA MET A 36 -4.54 1.06 19.49
C MET A 36 -4.11 1.58 20.87
N THR A 37 -4.60 2.75 21.29
CA THR A 37 -4.28 3.34 22.60
C THR A 37 -4.78 2.51 23.76
N SER A 38 -6.00 1.91 23.65
CA SER A 38 -6.53 0.98 24.67
C SER A 38 -5.70 -0.30 24.76
N HIS A 39 -5.17 -0.82 23.67
CA HIS A 39 -4.28 -1.97 23.67
C HIS A 39 -2.97 -1.66 24.40
N ILE A 40 -2.36 -0.51 24.12
CA ILE A 40 -1.16 -0.04 24.84
C ILE A 40 -1.45 0.11 26.34
N SER A 41 -2.58 0.76 26.67
CA SER A 41 -3.00 0.95 28.07
C SER A 41 -3.21 -0.38 28.81
N GLY A 42 -3.80 -1.37 28.15
CA GLY A 42 -4.05 -2.69 28.74
C GLY A 42 -2.77 -3.48 29.09
N ILE A 43 -1.68 -3.23 28.35
CA ILE A 43 -0.40 -3.93 28.57
C ILE A 43 0.54 -3.12 29.47
N TYR A 44 0.65 -1.82 29.25
CA TYR A 44 1.69 -0.97 29.85
C TYR A 44 1.13 0.05 30.83
N GLY A 45 -0.19 0.16 30.97
CA GLY A 45 -0.88 1.11 31.85
C GLY A 45 -1.20 2.44 31.16
N GLN A 46 -2.21 3.14 31.70
CA GLN A 46 -2.77 4.36 31.10
C GLN A 46 -1.73 5.49 30.95
N SER A 47 -0.88 5.71 31.95
CA SER A 47 0.14 6.77 31.92
C SER A 47 1.14 6.59 30.78
N ILE A 48 1.48 5.34 30.44
CA ILE A 48 2.36 5.03 29.29
C ILE A 48 1.60 5.27 27.98
N ALA A 49 0.37 4.78 27.88
CA ALA A 49 -0.46 4.98 26.70
C ALA A 49 -0.66 6.47 26.38
N ASP A 50 -0.94 7.30 27.38
CA ASP A 50 -1.12 8.75 27.21
C ASP A 50 0.15 9.44 26.68
N LYS A 51 1.34 9.03 27.16
CA LYS A 51 2.61 9.56 26.67
C LYS A 51 2.89 9.13 25.23
N ILE A 52 2.72 7.84 24.91
CA ILE A 52 2.90 7.31 23.56
C ILE A 52 1.93 7.99 22.60
N ASP A 53 0.68 8.13 22.98
CA ASP A 53 -0.35 8.79 22.18
C ASP A 53 0.05 10.24 21.86
N LYS A 54 0.30 11.03 22.91
CA LYS A 54 0.63 12.43 22.78
C LYS A 54 1.92 12.71 22.01
N GLU A 55 2.96 11.90 22.24
CA GLU A 55 4.30 12.19 21.76
C GLU A 55 4.69 11.45 20.46
N VAL A 56 3.94 10.42 20.08
CA VAL A 56 4.22 9.62 18.88
C VAL A 56 3.01 9.50 17.97
N ILE A 57 1.86 9.01 18.48
CA ILE A 57 0.72 8.65 17.64
C ILE A 57 0.04 9.88 17.05
N LEU A 58 -0.32 10.87 17.87
CA LEU A 58 -0.94 12.11 17.40
C LEU A 58 -0.04 12.90 16.43
N PRO A 59 1.29 13.07 16.69
CA PRO A 59 2.20 13.66 15.69
C PRO A 59 2.29 12.87 14.39
N TRP A 60 2.20 11.53 14.44
CA TRP A 60 2.16 10.71 13.23
C TRP A 60 0.89 10.95 12.42
N TYR A 61 -0.29 10.98 13.03
CA TYR A 61 -1.54 11.30 12.34
C TYR A 61 -1.50 12.70 11.71
N ASP A 62 -1.01 13.70 12.46
CA ASP A 62 -0.87 15.07 11.96
C ASP A 62 0.05 15.11 10.72
N TYR A 63 1.18 14.38 10.77
CA TYR A 63 2.07 14.25 9.62
C TYR A 63 1.39 13.58 8.42
N VAL A 64 0.68 12.48 8.63
CA VAL A 64 -0.01 11.74 7.57
C VAL A 64 -1.06 12.61 6.89
N GLU A 65 -1.81 13.37 7.66
CA GLU A 65 -2.86 14.25 7.14
C GLU A 65 -2.28 15.45 6.38
N LYS A 66 -1.32 16.16 6.98
CA LYS A 66 -0.87 17.47 6.50
C LYS A 66 0.37 17.46 5.62
N GLU A 67 1.32 16.55 5.88
CA GLU A 67 2.66 16.65 5.31
C GLU A 67 3.03 15.52 4.36
N ARG A 68 2.58 14.30 4.63
CA ARG A 68 2.98 13.10 3.91
C ARG A 68 2.82 13.24 2.39
N LYS A 69 1.66 13.72 1.93
CA LYS A 69 1.38 13.90 0.50
C LYS A 69 2.19 15.03 -0.14
N ILE A 70 2.58 16.04 0.65
CA ILE A 70 3.38 17.18 0.18
C ILE A 70 4.85 16.78 0.10
N LYS A 71 5.39 16.24 1.19
CA LYS A 71 6.79 15.83 1.29
C LYS A 71 7.10 14.55 0.51
N ARG A 72 6.07 13.71 0.28
CA ARG A 72 6.19 12.39 -0.38
C ARG A 72 7.16 11.46 0.30
N LEU A 73 7.19 11.54 1.63
CA LEU A 73 8.00 10.72 2.51
C LEU A 73 7.11 9.97 3.49
N GLU A 74 7.51 8.78 3.88
CA GLU A 74 6.80 8.03 4.92
C GLU A 74 7.32 8.40 6.31
N TYR A 75 6.41 8.47 7.27
CA TYR A 75 6.76 8.57 8.68
C TYR A 75 7.12 7.18 9.21
N ARG A 76 8.26 7.07 9.87
CA ARG A 76 8.77 5.79 10.40
C ARG A 76 8.17 5.50 11.77
N ILE A 77 6.87 5.17 11.78
CA ILE A 77 6.11 5.01 13.03
C ILE A 77 6.67 3.88 13.92
N CYS A 78 7.18 2.79 13.33
CA CYS A 78 7.78 1.70 14.12
C CYS A 78 9.00 2.17 14.88
N GLU A 79 9.90 2.89 14.21
CA GLU A 79 11.10 3.43 14.82
C GLU A 79 10.76 4.46 15.90
N ALA A 80 9.76 5.31 15.66
CA ALA A 80 9.32 6.29 16.64
C ALA A 80 8.72 5.62 17.90
N LEU A 81 7.90 4.59 17.72
CA LEU A 81 7.36 3.80 18.83
C LEU A 81 8.48 3.07 19.58
N PHE A 82 9.37 2.40 18.87
CA PHE A 82 10.51 1.69 19.48
C PHE A 82 11.36 2.61 20.35
N LEU A 83 11.73 3.78 19.84
CA LEU A 83 12.51 4.78 20.57
C LEU A 83 11.75 5.28 21.81
N LYS A 84 10.47 5.60 21.64
CA LYS A 84 9.66 6.14 22.76
C LYS A 84 9.47 5.12 23.88
N PHE A 85 9.20 3.87 23.58
CA PHE A 85 9.13 2.80 24.58
C PHE A 85 10.47 2.63 25.32
N GLY A 86 11.59 2.68 24.57
CA GLY A 86 12.93 2.64 25.16
C GLY A 86 13.22 3.82 26.10
N GLU A 87 12.82 5.05 25.74
CA GLU A 87 12.93 6.25 26.63
C GLU A 87 12.13 6.08 27.91
N LEU A 88 11.02 5.34 27.87
CA LEU A 88 10.19 5.04 29.03
C LEU A 88 10.69 3.82 29.84
N GLY A 89 11.85 3.27 29.48
CA GLY A 89 12.44 2.09 30.14
C GLY A 89 11.72 0.78 29.81
N ILE A 90 10.93 0.73 28.73
CA ILE A 90 10.16 -0.44 28.32
C ILE A 90 10.86 -1.08 27.13
N HIS A 91 11.19 -2.36 27.25
CA HIS A 91 11.63 -3.16 26.12
C HIS A 91 10.43 -3.64 25.31
N ILE A 92 10.38 -3.29 24.03
CA ILE A 92 9.32 -3.72 23.11
C ILE A 92 9.97 -4.34 21.87
N SER A 93 9.41 -5.45 21.40
CA SER A 93 9.85 -6.10 20.17
C SER A 93 9.16 -5.48 18.95
N TYR A 94 9.75 -5.70 17.76
CA TYR A 94 9.16 -5.29 16.50
C TYR A 94 7.76 -5.92 16.28
N ASN A 95 7.59 -7.19 16.62
CA ASN A 95 6.30 -7.88 16.49
C ASN A 95 5.21 -7.26 17.38
N GLU A 96 5.54 -6.85 18.60
CA GLU A 96 4.58 -6.15 19.47
C GLU A 96 4.18 -4.79 18.90
N ILE A 97 5.11 -4.07 18.27
CA ILE A 97 4.80 -2.83 17.55
C ILE A 97 3.84 -3.09 16.36
N ILE A 98 4.08 -4.15 15.58
CA ILE A 98 3.16 -4.55 14.51
C ILE A 98 1.77 -4.84 15.06
N GLU A 99 1.64 -5.57 16.16
CA GLU A 99 0.35 -5.87 16.78
C GLU A 99 -0.35 -4.59 17.28
N ILE A 100 0.38 -3.63 17.83
CA ILE A 100 -0.15 -2.31 18.19
C ILE A 100 -0.72 -1.59 16.97
N LEU A 101 0.04 -1.50 15.89
CA LEU A 101 -0.36 -0.82 14.66
C LEU A 101 -1.53 -1.54 13.95
N LYS A 102 -1.60 -2.86 14.02
CA LYS A 102 -2.74 -3.64 13.49
C LYS A 102 -4.06 -3.28 14.19
N LYS A 103 -4.03 -2.87 15.49
CA LYS A 103 -5.27 -2.41 16.17
C LYS A 103 -5.85 -1.16 15.52
N ASP A 104 -4.99 -0.26 15.06
CA ASP A 104 -5.42 0.93 14.33
C ASP A 104 -6.01 0.57 12.96
N TYR A 105 -5.33 -0.26 12.19
CA TYR A 105 -5.68 -0.63 10.83
C TYR A 105 -6.75 -1.73 10.72
N LEU A 106 -7.31 -2.20 11.83
CA LEU A 106 -8.11 -3.44 11.91
C LEU A 106 -9.34 -3.45 10.99
N ASP A 107 -10.05 -2.33 10.84
CA ASP A 107 -11.24 -2.28 9.99
C ASP A 107 -10.85 -2.43 8.51
N PHE A 108 -9.84 -1.69 8.07
CA PHE A 108 -9.31 -1.80 6.71
C PHE A 108 -8.72 -3.20 6.46
N TYR A 109 -7.98 -3.74 7.43
CA TYR A 109 -7.42 -5.09 7.35
C TYR A 109 -8.52 -6.14 7.16
N ASN A 110 -9.58 -6.10 7.96
CA ASN A 110 -10.68 -7.07 7.89
C ASN A 110 -11.53 -6.93 6.62
N HIS A 111 -11.68 -5.70 6.13
CA HIS A 111 -12.48 -5.44 4.92
C HIS A 111 -11.72 -5.74 3.63
N ALA A 112 -10.40 -5.65 3.64
CA ALA A 112 -9.58 -5.82 2.45
C ALA A 112 -9.91 -7.12 1.70
N HIS A 113 -10.20 -7.00 0.41
CA HIS A 113 -10.52 -8.11 -0.48
C HIS A 113 -10.06 -7.80 -1.91
N PRO A 114 -9.81 -8.81 -2.76
CA PRO A 114 -9.44 -8.59 -4.15
C PRO A 114 -10.54 -7.86 -4.93
N ASN A 115 -10.15 -6.93 -5.80
CA ASN A 115 -11.07 -6.40 -6.79
C ASN A 115 -11.52 -7.51 -7.77
N GLU A 116 -12.65 -7.28 -8.42
CA GLU A 116 -13.23 -8.26 -9.32
C GLU A 116 -12.24 -8.67 -10.42
N LYS A 117 -12.12 -9.98 -10.69
CA LYS A 117 -11.24 -10.57 -11.72
C LYS A 117 -9.73 -10.39 -11.53
N VAL A 118 -9.27 -9.85 -10.41
CA VAL A 118 -7.83 -9.73 -10.14
C VAL A 118 -7.16 -11.10 -10.12
N ILE A 119 -7.73 -12.07 -9.39
CA ILE A 119 -7.14 -13.41 -9.27
C ILE A 119 -7.06 -14.11 -10.63
N ASP A 120 -8.14 -14.02 -11.44
CA ASP A 120 -8.18 -14.60 -12.79
C ASP A 120 -7.08 -13.99 -13.68
N CYS A 121 -6.93 -12.65 -13.62
CA CYS A 121 -5.91 -11.93 -14.35
C CYS A 121 -4.48 -12.34 -13.92
N LEU A 122 -4.19 -12.31 -12.63
CA LEU A 122 -2.87 -12.67 -12.12
C LEU A 122 -2.49 -14.12 -12.44
N LYS A 123 -3.45 -15.04 -12.32
CA LYS A 123 -3.27 -16.45 -12.70
C LYS A 123 -2.90 -16.57 -14.17
N PHE A 124 -3.64 -15.94 -15.07
CA PHE A 124 -3.35 -15.93 -16.50
C PHE A 124 -1.96 -15.39 -16.80
N LEU A 125 -1.57 -14.25 -16.19
CA LEU A 125 -0.24 -13.68 -16.37
C LEU A 125 0.87 -14.62 -15.91
N LYS A 126 0.66 -15.35 -14.81
CA LYS A 126 1.63 -16.37 -14.34
C LYS A 126 1.70 -17.57 -15.27
N GLU A 127 0.60 -18.03 -15.85
CA GLU A 127 0.58 -19.08 -16.88
C GLU A 127 1.39 -18.65 -18.12
N LYS A 128 1.38 -17.35 -18.45
CA LYS A 128 2.23 -16.75 -19.50
C LYS A 128 3.67 -16.48 -19.05
N LYS A 129 4.04 -16.91 -17.85
CA LYS A 129 5.39 -16.71 -17.25
C LYS A 129 5.79 -15.25 -17.09
N CYS A 130 4.81 -14.35 -16.95
CA CYS A 130 5.08 -12.94 -16.66
C CYS A 130 5.58 -12.77 -15.22
N LYS A 131 6.46 -11.79 -15.03
CA LYS A 131 6.87 -11.33 -13.70
C LYS A 131 5.85 -10.32 -13.18
N ILE A 132 5.47 -10.46 -11.91
CA ILE A 132 4.45 -9.60 -11.29
C ILE A 132 4.99 -8.97 -10.02
N GLY A 133 5.01 -7.64 -9.98
CA GLY A 133 5.38 -6.87 -8.80
C GLY A 133 4.26 -5.96 -8.32
N VAL A 134 4.26 -5.70 -7.02
CA VAL A 134 3.41 -4.68 -6.40
C VAL A 134 4.23 -3.44 -6.08
N VAL A 135 3.71 -2.25 -6.43
CA VAL A 135 4.32 -0.95 -6.09
C VAL A 135 3.29 -0.08 -5.43
N SER A 136 3.36 0.13 -4.12
CA SER A 136 2.32 0.85 -3.39
C SER A 136 2.85 1.82 -2.35
N ASN A 137 2.09 2.91 -2.15
CA ASN A 137 2.29 3.86 -1.07
C ASN A 137 1.55 3.35 0.17
N ILE A 138 2.30 2.96 1.19
CA ILE A 138 1.76 2.45 2.45
C ILE A 138 2.32 3.25 3.63
N MET A 139 1.53 3.40 4.70
CA MET A 139 1.93 4.14 5.90
C MET A 139 2.18 3.26 7.13
N TYR A 140 1.87 1.98 7.01
CA TYR A 140 2.17 0.95 8.01
C TYR A 140 3.25 0.02 7.49
N PRO A 141 3.89 -0.77 8.38
CA PRO A 141 4.85 -1.80 7.99
C PRO A 141 4.25 -2.81 7.01
N LYS A 142 5.08 -3.30 6.11
CA LYS A 142 4.67 -4.23 5.03
C LYS A 142 4.03 -5.51 5.56
N GLU A 143 4.42 -5.97 6.74
CA GLU A 143 3.93 -7.20 7.36
C GLU A 143 2.40 -7.24 7.42
N ILE A 144 1.78 -6.10 7.74
CA ILE A 144 0.31 -5.96 7.81
C ILE A 144 -0.33 -6.23 6.45
N TYR A 145 0.26 -5.71 5.37
CA TYR A 145 -0.26 -5.88 4.02
C TYR A 145 0.05 -7.27 3.45
N LEU A 146 1.23 -7.82 3.75
CA LEU A 146 1.60 -9.17 3.30
C LEU A 146 0.68 -10.24 3.90
N GLU A 147 0.22 -10.06 5.13
CA GLU A 147 -0.79 -10.95 5.72
C GLU A 147 -2.12 -10.89 4.94
N ILE A 148 -2.54 -9.70 4.47
CA ILE A 148 -3.74 -9.56 3.63
C ILE A 148 -3.54 -10.30 2.30
N PHE A 149 -2.42 -10.07 1.61
CA PHE A 149 -2.11 -10.78 0.37
C PHE A 149 -2.15 -12.30 0.55
N LYS A 150 -1.59 -12.80 1.65
CA LYS A 150 -1.60 -14.24 1.99
C LYS A 150 -3.00 -14.75 2.29
N ARG A 151 -3.78 -14.03 3.08
CA ARG A 151 -5.16 -14.38 3.40
C ARG A 151 -6.03 -14.49 2.15
N GLU A 152 -5.86 -13.57 1.22
CA GLU A 152 -6.60 -13.52 -0.04
C GLU A 152 -6.00 -14.41 -1.15
N GLY A 153 -4.90 -15.12 -0.90
CA GLY A 153 -4.24 -16.01 -1.86
C GLY A 153 -3.55 -15.28 -3.02
N LEU A 154 -3.36 -13.96 -2.92
CA LEU A 154 -2.69 -13.16 -3.94
C LEU A 154 -1.17 -13.32 -3.92
N ASP A 155 -0.60 -13.66 -2.78
CA ASP A 155 0.84 -13.87 -2.58
C ASP A 155 1.41 -14.95 -3.48
N LEU A 156 0.59 -15.93 -3.88
CA LEU A 156 0.94 -17.01 -4.82
C LEU A 156 1.35 -16.49 -6.21
N PHE A 157 0.93 -15.29 -6.57
CA PHE A 157 1.15 -14.71 -7.90
C PHE A 157 2.20 -13.61 -7.93
N ILE A 158 2.58 -13.05 -6.77
CA ILE A 158 3.45 -11.88 -6.69
C ILE A 158 4.91 -12.30 -6.52
N ASP A 159 5.77 -11.83 -7.42
CA ASP A 159 7.21 -12.12 -7.36
C ASP A 159 7.97 -11.09 -6.50
N ASN A 160 7.46 -9.87 -6.35
CA ASN A 160 8.10 -8.83 -5.54
C ASN A 160 7.12 -7.79 -5.04
N TYR A 161 7.39 -7.25 -3.85
CA TYR A 161 6.69 -6.13 -3.25
C TYR A 161 7.65 -4.96 -3.07
N THR A 162 7.26 -3.79 -3.54
CA THR A 162 7.99 -2.53 -3.37
C THR A 162 7.07 -1.50 -2.74
N PHE A 163 7.19 -1.36 -1.43
CA PHE A 163 6.35 -0.46 -0.65
C PHE A 163 7.10 0.82 -0.27
N SER A 164 6.39 1.94 -0.21
CA SER A 164 6.98 3.23 0.13
C SER A 164 7.55 3.27 1.55
N TYR A 165 6.96 2.53 2.49
CA TYR A 165 7.42 2.46 3.88
C TYR A 165 8.87 1.98 4.00
N GLU A 166 9.33 1.03 3.17
CA GLU A 166 10.72 0.56 3.13
C GLU A 166 11.61 1.40 2.18
N ASN A 167 11.01 2.39 1.49
CA ASN A 167 11.73 3.27 0.59
C ASN A 167 11.75 4.69 1.13
N THR A 168 12.69 5.51 0.68
CA THR A 168 12.78 6.91 1.10
C THR A 168 11.61 7.72 0.55
N TYR A 169 11.20 7.44 -0.69
CA TYR A 169 10.17 8.19 -1.40
C TYR A 169 9.00 7.31 -1.81
N MET A 170 7.81 7.91 -1.79
CA MET A 170 6.57 7.30 -2.28
C MET A 170 6.32 7.66 -3.76
N LYS A 171 5.42 6.92 -4.43
CA LYS A 171 4.89 7.32 -5.75
C LYS A 171 4.30 8.74 -5.67
N PRO A 172 4.48 9.58 -6.71
CA PRO A 172 5.00 9.31 -8.04
C PRO A 172 6.52 9.50 -8.21
N HIS A 173 7.34 9.53 -7.15
CA HIS A 173 8.78 9.68 -7.27
C HIS A 173 9.38 8.50 -8.04
N SER A 174 10.27 8.79 -9.00
CA SER A 174 10.84 7.79 -9.92
C SER A 174 11.58 6.63 -9.23
N SER A 175 12.20 6.89 -8.08
CA SER A 175 13.01 5.90 -7.37
C SER A 175 12.24 4.64 -6.99
N ILE A 176 10.96 4.74 -6.62
CA ILE A 176 10.18 3.57 -6.21
C ILE A 176 9.89 2.64 -7.39
N PHE A 177 9.63 3.19 -8.59
CA PHE A 177 9.43 2.40 -9.82
C PHE A 177 10.72 1.75 -10.28
N LEU A 178 11.85 2.49 -10.27
CA LEU A 178 13.15 1.95 -10.61
C LEU A 178 13.54 0.81 -9.67
N ARG A 179 13.30 0.96 -8.37
CA ARG A 179 13.54 -0.10 -7.39
C ARG A 179 12.69 -1.34 -7.66
N ALA A 180 11.42 -1.18 -8.00
CA ALA A 180 10.53 -2.28 -8.35
C ALA A 180 11.03 -3.04 -9.58
N LEU A 181 11.43 -2.31 -10.63
CA LEU A 181 12.02 -2.90 -11.85
C LEU A 181 13.30 -3.68 -11.54
N MET A 182 14.20 -3.11 -10.74
CA MET A 182 15.45 -3.78 -10.33
C MET A 182 15.17 -5.05 -9.53
N SER A 183 14.26 -4.99 -8.56
CA SER A 183 13.90 -6.14 -7.73
C SER A 183 13.25 -7.27 -8.54
N LEU A 184 12.47 -6.93 -9.57
CA LEU A 184 11.91 -7.92 -10.50
C LEU A 184 12.91 -8.38 -11.58
N ASN A 185 14.10 -7.76 -11.68
CA ASN A 185 14.97 -7.93 -12.83
C ASN A 185 14.19 -7.80 -14.15
N ALA A 186 13.46 -6.67 -14.28
CA ALA A 186 12.55 -6.38 -15.38
C ALA A 186 13.06 -5.22 -16.24
N LYS A 187 12.82 -5.28 -17.56
CA LYS A 187 13.18 -4.20 -18.49
C LYS A 187 12.03 -3.18 -18.59
N ILE A 188 12.37 -1.90 -18.62
CA ILE A 188 11.41 -0.80 -18.76
C ILE A 188 10.52 -1.00 -20.01
N SER A 189 11.12 -1.31 -21.16
CA SER A 189 10.40 -1.47 -22.45
C SER A 189 9.47 -2.68 -22.51
N GLU A 190 9.58 -3.62 -21.56
CA GLU A 190 8.81 -4.86 -21.49
C GLU A 190 7.89 -4.90 -20.26
N THR A 191 7.77 -3.78 -19.54
CA THR A 191 6.97 -3.69 -18.29
C THR A 191 5.80 -2.73 -18.47
N LEU A 192 4.63 -3.15 -17.98
CA LEU A 192 3.42 -2.34 -17.89
C LEU A 192 3.15 -2.01 -16.43
N MET A 193 2.95 -0.72 -16.10
CA MET A 193 2.42 -0.28 -14.80
C MET A 193 0.90 -0.18 -14.87
N VAL A 194 0.20 -0.83 -13.96
CA VAL A 194 -1.26 -0.81 -13.81
C VAL A 194 -1.61 -0.19 -12.47
N GLY A 195 -2.45 0.84 -12.45
CA GLY A 195 -2.89 1.50 -11.23
C GLY A 195 -4.14 2.34 -11.45
N ASP A 196 -4.80 2.74 -10.37
CA ASP A 196 -6.07 3.48 -10.40
C ASP A 196 -5.89 5.01 -10.34
N ASN A 197 -4.70 5.48 -9.99
CA ASN A 197 -4.45 6.90 -9.76
C ASN A 197 -3.53 7.51 -10.82
N GLU A 198 -4.11 8.37 -11.68
CA GLU A 198 -3.37 9.00 -12.75
C GLU A 198 -2.13 9.77 -12.27
N LYS A 199 -2.27 10.58 -11.19
CA LYS A 199 -1.18 11.43 -10.69
C LYS A 199 -0.04 10.64 -10.07
N VAL A 200 -0.37 9.52 -9.46
CA VAL A 200 0.57 8.74 -8.64
C VAL A 200 1.17 7.59 -9.44
N ASP A 201 0.34 6.86 -10.19
CA ASP A 201 0.76 5.66 -10.91
C ASP A 201 1.17 5.98 -12.34
N VAL A 202 0.28 6.66 -13.10
CA VAL A 202 0.51 6.90 -14.52
C VAL A 202 1.65 7.90 -14.74
N ILE A 203 1.55 9.11 -14.15
CA ILE A 203 2.56 10.14 -14.36
C ILE A 203 3.91 9.72 -13.78
N GLY A 204 3.91 9.10 -12.59
CA GLY A 204 5.14 8.64 -11.95
C GLY A 204 5.86 7.53 -12.74
N ALA A 205 5.12 6.56 -13.25
CA ALA A 205 5.69 5.48 -14.06
C ALA A 205 6.17 5.99 -15.44
N LYS A 206 5.44 6.90 -16.08
CA LYS A 206 5.87 7.53 -17.34
C LYS A 206 7.18 8.31 -17.18
N ALA A 207 7.41 8.93 -16.03
CA ALA A 207 8.65 9.65 -15.76
C ALA A 207 9.92 8.77 -15.83
N VAL A 208 9.77 7.44 -15.66
CA VAL A 208 10.86 6.47 -15.83
C VAL A 208 10.79 5.70 -17.15
N GLY A 209 9.87 6.08 -18.06
CA GLY A 209 9.73 5.47 -19.38
C GLY A 209 8.85 4.21 -19.44
N LEU A 210 8.13 3.87 -18.39
CA LEU A 210 7.19 2.77 -18.40
C LEU A 210 5.96 3.07 -19.25
N LYS A 211 5.41 2.04 -19.88
CA LYS A 211 4.04 2.05 -20.37
C LYS A 211 3.07 1.91 -19.21
N THR A 212 1.91 2.54 -19.33
CA THR A 212 0.95 2.67 -18.23
C THR A 212 -0.45 2.28 -18.66
N CYS A 213 -1.15 1.62 -17.74
CA CYS A 213 -2.55 1.25 -17.86
C CYS A 213 -3.31 1.84 -16.67
N LEU A 214 -4.29 2.70 -16.92
CA LEU A 214 -5.17 3.24 -15.90
C LEU A 214 -6.34 2.28 -15.70
N TYR A 215 -6.46 1.75 -14.48
CA TYR A 215 -7.62 0.97 -14.05
C TYR A 215 -8.64 1.89 -13.42
N ASP A 216 -9.83 1.99 -14.00
CA ASP A 216 -10.90 2.90 -13.56
C ASP A 216 -12.26 2.17 -13.55
N LYS A 217 -12.49 1.34 -12.53
CA LYS A 217 -13.72 0.54 -12.39
C LYS A 217 -14.99 1.40 -12.39
N ASP A 218 -14.91 2.60 -11.86
CA ASP A 218 -16.04 3.51 -11.66
C ASP A 218 -16.21 4.53 -12.80
N LYS A 219 -15.32 4.50 -13.81
CA LYS A 219 -15.31 5.41 -14.97
C LYS A 219 -15.27 6.90 -14.57
N LYS A 220 -14.40 7.22 -13.61
CA LYS A 220 -14.23 8.58 -13.07
C LYS A 220 -13.46 9.50 -14.01
N TYR A 221 -12.55 8.94 -14.83
CA TYR A 221 -11.67 9.71 -15.69
C TYR A 221 -12.29 9.94 -17.06
N LYS A 222 -12.65 11.19 -17.36
CA LYS A 222 -13.11 11.61 -18.71
C LYS A 222 -11.93 11.78 -19.69
N GLN A 223 -10.75 12.13 -19.16
CA GLN A 223 -9.49 12.29 -19.90
C GLN A 223 -8.37 11.79 -19.01
N HIS A 224 -7.36 11.16 -19.60
CA HIS A 224 -6.21 10.63 -18.89
C HIS A 224 -4.96 10.58 -19.79
N GLN A 225 -3.79 10.48 -19.20
CA GLN A 225 -2.50 10.40 -19.90
C GLN A 225 -1.95 8.97 -20.01
N ALA A 226 -2.67 7.96 -19.53
CA ALA A 226 -2.23 6.58 -19.62
C ALA A 226 -2.19 6.09 -21.07
N ASP A 227 -1.29 5.15 -21.37
CA ASP A 227 -1.18 4.53 -22.70
C ASP A 227 -2.36 3.58 -22.96
N PHE A 228 -2.91 2.97 -21.91
CA PHE A 228 -4.06 2.08 -21.92
C PHE A 228 -5.04 2.46 -20.82
N TYR A 229 -6.29 2.12 -21.02
CA TYR A 229 -7.38 2.36 -20.07
C TYR A 229 -8.27 1.13 -20.00
N ILE A 230 -8.56 0.67 -18.80
CA ILE A 230 -9.39 -0.50 -18.53
C ILE A 230 -10.38 -0.23 -17.40
N ASN A 231 -11.54 -0.86 -17.45
CA ASN A 231 -12.51 -0.87 -16.35
C ASN A 231 -12.59 -2.24 -15.66
N ASN A 232 -12.05 -3.26 -16.30
CA ASN A 232 -12.05 -4.65 -15.83
C ASN A 232 -10.68 -5.29 -16.09
N PHE A 233 -10.19 -6.10 -15.16
CA PHE A 233 -8.89 -6.77 -15.25
C PHE A 233 -8.80 -7.76 -16.42
N MET A 234 -9.93 -8.33 -16.89
CA MET A 234 -9.92 -9.22 -18.05
C MET A 234 -9.48 -8.51 -19.33
N GLU A 235 -9.67 -7.19 -19.42
CA GLU A 235 -9.19 -6.42 -20.58
C GLU A 235 -7.65 -6.39 -20.73
N ILE A 236 -6.89 -6.71 -19.66
CA ILE A 236 -5.45 -6.93 -19.74
C ILE A 236 -5.15 -8.21 -20.54
N ILE A 237 -6.03 -9.19 -20.47
CA ILE A 237 -5.87 -10.52 -21.06
C ILE A 237 -6.34 -10.53 -22.50
N ASP A 238 -7.45 -9.84 -22.79
CA ASP A 238 -8.15 -9.89 -24.08
C ASP A 238 -7.49 -9.00 -25.15
N ASN A 239 -6.55 -8.17 -24.79
CA ASN A 239 -5.84 -7.22 -25.65
C ASN A 239 -4.35 -7.56 -25.78
#